data_12cc884ac909f8160ca5543a49b8b935
#
_entry.id   12cc884ac909f8160ca5543a49b8b935
#
_cell.length_a   1.000
_cell.length_b   1.000
_cell.length_c   1.000
_cell.angle_alpha   90.00
_cell.angle_beta   90.00
_cell.angle_gamma   90.00
#
_symmetry.space_group_name_H-M   'P 1'
#
loop_
_entity.id
_entity.type
_entity.pdbx_description
1 polymer ?
#
loop_
_entity_poly.entity_id
_entity_poly.type
_entity_poly.pdbx_seq_one_letter_code
_entity_poly.pdbx_strand_id
1 'polypeptide(L)'
;MQKPNLSLGQMVNLSFGFFGVQIAYSLQSANISRIFATLGADPHTLSFFWVLPPLMGMIVQPLVGTWSDKTWCKWGRRKPYLYIGALVAIIVMALLPNAGSFNLTLKAAMAFGCVMLMLLDTSINMAMQPFKMMVGDIVNEQQKAKAYSIQSLLCNAGSLVGFLFPYFFTWIG
;
A
#
# COMPACT_ATOMS: atom_id res chain seq x y z
N MET A 1 7.62 -3.16 32.01
CA MET A 1 8.87 -2.66 31.42
C MET A 1 8.56 -1.33 30.74
N GLN A 2 9.26 -0.27 31.15
CA GLN A 2 9.13 1.03 30.47
C GLN A 2 9.83 0.93 29.11
N LYS A 3 9.14 1.32 28.03
CA LYS A 3 9.72 1.37 26.70
C LYS A 3 10.79 2.49 26.66
N PRO A 4 11.91 2.28 25.93
CA PRO A 4 12.96 3.28 25.83
C PRO A 4 12.48 4.54 25.11
N ASN A 5 13.04 5.68 25.45
CA ASN A 5 12.83 6.92 24.72
C ASN A 5 13.60 6.85 23.39
N LEU A 6 12.87 7.02 22.29
CA LEU A 6 13.46 7.03 20.95
C LEU A 6 13.91 8.44 20.57
N SER A 7 15.06 8.53 19.91
CA SER A 7 15.51 9.77 19.27
C SER A 7 14.64 10.09 18.03
N LEU A 8 14.64 11.35 17.60
CA LEU A 8 13.88 11.79 16.43
C LEU A 8 14.31 11.02 15.16
N GLY A 9 15.61 10.76 14.97
CA GLY A 9 16.11 9.97 13.85
C GLY A 9 15.64 8.51 13.88
N GLN A 10 15.51 7.90 15.05
CA GLN A 10 14.97 6.54 15.20
C GLN A 10 13.47 6.50 14.87
N MET A 11 12.70 7.52 15.26
CA MET A 11 11.27 7.63 14.90
C MET A 11 11.07 7.80 13.41
N VAL A 12 11.88 8.64 12.75
CA VAL A 12 11.87 8.83 11.29
C VAL A 12 12.22 7.51 10.58
N ASN A 13 13.28 6.82 11.00
CA ASN A 13 13.69 5.54 10.41
C ASN A 13 12.61 4.46 10.57
N LEU A 14 11.97 4.40 11.74
CA LEU A 14 10.85 3.48 12.01
C LEU A 14 9.66 3.73 11.06
N SER A 15 9.40 4.98 10.75
CA SER A 15 8.26 5.41 9.91
C SER A 15 8.61 5.49 8.42
N PHE A 16 9.89 5.39 8.04
CA PHE A 16 10.34 5.59 6.65
C PHE A 16 9.80 4.53 5.70
N GLY A 17 9.63 3.29 6.16
CA GLY A 17 9.00 2.25 5.36
C GLY A 17 7.56 2.59 4.95
N PHE A 18 6.85 3.36 5.78
CA PHE A 18 5.50 3.82 5.49
C PHE A 18 5.47 4.83 4.33
N PHE A 19 6.50 5.66 4.20
CA PHE A 19 6.68 6.56 3.05
C PHE A 19 6.71 5.79 1.72
N GLY A 20 7.49 4.69 1.64
CA GLY A 20 7.56 3.85 0.44
C GLY A 20 6.23 3.17 0.09
N VAL A 21 5.54 2.62 1.09
CA VAL A 21 4.21 1.99 0.91
C VAL A 21 3.20 3.04 0.41
N GLN A 22 3.27 4.26 0.92
CA GLN A 22 2.36 5.33 0.54
C GLN A 22 2.61 5.83 -0.89
N ILE A 23 3.86 5.87 -1.35
CA ILE A 23 4.18 6.14 -2.76
C ILE A 23 3.52 5.09 -3.66
N ALA A 24 3.67 3.80 -3.33
CA ALA A 24 3.06 2.70 -4.10
C ALA A 24 1.53 2.84 -4.16
N TYR A 25 0.87 3.14 -3.04
CA TYR A 25 -0.57 3.36 -2.97
C TYR A 25 -1.02 4.55 -3.83
N SER A 26 -0.28 5.66 -3.78
CA SER A 26 -0.60 6.87 -4.55
C SER A 26 -0.39 6.67 -6.04
N LEU A 27 0.67 5.97 -6.44
CA LEU A 27 0.92 5.59 -7.85
C LEU A 27 -0.19 4.68 -8.39
N GLN A 28 -0.63 3.71 -7.59
CA GLN A 28 -1.77 2.87 -7.94
C GLN A 28 -3.00 3.75 -8.18
N SER A 29 -3.36 4.59 -7.20
CA SER A 29 -4.55 5.46 -7.28
C SER A 29 -4.50 6.42 -8.47
N ALA A 30 -3.35 6.98 -8.79
CA ALA A 30 -3.17 7.87 -9.92
C ALA A 30 -3.33 7.17 -11.29
N ASN A 31 -2.96 5.90 -11.39
CA ASN A 31 -2.92 5.19 -12.66
C ASN A 31 -4.09 4.23 -12.89
N ILE A 32 -4.90 3.93 -11.86
CA ILE A 32 -5.96 2.92 -11.96
C ILE A 32 -6.96 3.22 -13.07
N SER A 33 -7.48 4.45 -13.12
CA SER A 33 -8.44 4.86 -14.15
C SER A 33 -7.82 4.82 -15.55
N ARG A 34 -6.54 5.18 -15.67
CA ARG A 34 -5.80 5.15 -16.92
C ARG A 34 -5.61 3.72 -17.43
N ILE A 35 -5.24 2.78 -16.55
CA ILE A 35 -5.05 1.37 -16.91
C ILE A 35 -6.37 0.77 -17.39
N PHE A 36 -7.46 0.96 -16.65
CA PHE A 36 -8.76 0.43 -17.06
C PHE A 36 -9.34 1.10 -18.32
N ALA A 37 -9.08 2.40 -18.50
CA ALA A 37 -9.45 3.09 -19.73
C ALA A 37 -8.71 2.52 -20.96
N THR A 38 -7.41 2.19 -20.82
CA THR A 38 -6.64 1.55 -21.91
C THR A 38 -7.10 0.12 -22.19
N LEU A 39 -7.70 -0.56 -21.20
CA LEU A 39 -8.32 -1.88 -21.38
C LEU A 39 -9.72 -1.78 -22.04
N GLY A 40 -10.24 -0.58 -22.32
CA GLY A 40 -11.53 -0.37 -22.96
C GLY A 40 -12.72 -0.34 -22.01
N ALA A 41 -12.50 -0.03 -20.72
CA ALA A 41 -13.58 0.12 -19.75
C ALA A 41 -14.37 1.41 -20.01
N ASP A 42 -15.71 1.31 -19.99
CA ASP A 42 -16.58 2.46 -20.07
C ASP A 42 -16.47 3.34 -18.83
N PRO A 43 -16.61 4.69 -18.94
CA PRO A 43 -16.55 5.61 -17.79
C PRO A 43 -17.50 5.26 -16.65
N HIS A 44 -18.67 4.70 -16.95
CA HIS A 44 -19.63 4.26 -15.94
C HIS A 44 -19.16 3.04 -15.15
N THR A 45 -18.47 2.10 -15.80
CA THR A 45 -17.90 0.91 -15.15
C THR A 45 -16.64 1.24 -14.34
N LEU A 46 -15.90 2.29 -14.70
CA LEU A 46 -14.74 2.77 -13.96
C LEU A 46 -15.08 3.11 -12.51
N SER A 47 -16.25 3.69 -12.25
CA SER A 47 -16.70 4.03 -10.90
C SER A 47 -16.79 2.81 -9.98
N PHE A 48 -17.14 1.65 -10.52
CA PHE A 48 -17.21 0.40 -9.77
C PHE A 48 -15.83 -0.04 -9.26
N PHE A 49 -14.78 0.14 -10.06
CA PHE A 49 -13.42 -0.22 -9.67
C PHE A 49 -12.88 0.61 -8.50
N TRP A 50 -13.36 1.86 -8.33
CA TRP A 50 -12.99 2.71 -7.20
C TRP A 50 -13.59 2.28 -5.85
N VAL A 51 -14.61 1.43 -5.86
CA VAL A 51 -15.19 0.85 -4.63
C VAL A 51 -14.33 -0.30 -4.09
N LEU A 52 -13.59 -0.98 -4.96
CA LEU A 52 -12.79 -2.16 -4.59
C LEU A 52 -11.69 -1.88 -3.55
N PRO A 53 -10.83 -0.83 -3.69
CA PRO A 53 -9.80 -0.51 -2.71
C PRO A 53 -10.34 -0.32 -1.28
N PRO A 54 -11.35 0.53 -1.02
CA PRO A 54 -11.94 0.66 0.31
C PRO A 54 -12.52 -0.66 0.85
N LEU A 55 -13.18 -1.45 0.00
CA LEU A 55 -13.73 -2.75 0.38
C LEU A 55 -12.64 -3.71 0.84
N MET A 56 -11.57 -3.83 0.06
CA MET A 56 -10.43 -4.68 0.42
C MET A 56 -9.77 -4.20 1.71
N GLY A 57 -9.62 -2.87 1.89
CA GLY A 57 -9.12 -2.29 3.12
C GLY A 57 -9.97 -2.65 4.34
N MET A 58 -11.29 -2.57 4.25
CA MET A 58 -12.20 -2.91 5.34
C MET A 58 -12.12 -4.38 5.76
N ILE A 59 -11.85 -5.29 4.83
CA ILE A 59 -11.79 -6.74 5.09
C ILE A 59 -10.37 -7.13 5.53
N VAL A 60 -9.36 -6.70 4.78
CA VAL A 60 -7.98 -7.18 4.95
C VAL A 60 -7.34 -6.61 6.22
N GLN A 61 -7.59 -5.33 6.54
CA GLN A 61 -6.95 -4.69 7.69
C GLN A 61 -7.23 -5.39 9.02
N PRO A 62 -8.49 -5.70 9.42
CA PRO A 62 -8.75 -6.40 10.66
C PRO A 62 -8.26 -7.86 10.63
N LEU A 63 -8.34 -8.54 9.49
CA LEU A 63 -7.84 -9.91 9.34
C LEU A 63 -6.32 -9.98 9.53
N VAL A 64 -5.57 -9.14 8.84
CA VAL A 64 -4.10 -9.08 8.96
C VAL A 64 -3.69 -8.61 10.35
N GLY A 65 -4.42 -7.66 10.93
CA GLY A 65 -4.21 -7.22 12.31
C GLY A 65 -4.27 -8.39 13.29
N THR A 66 -5.37 -9.13 13.27
CA THR A 66 -5.58 -10.27 14.18
C THR A 66 -4.62 -11.44 13.91
N TRP A 67 -4.33 -11.74 12.65
CA TRP A 67 -3.39 -12.80 12.29
C TRP A 67 -1.96 -12.45 12.69
N SER A 68 -1.52 -11.22 12.43
CA SER A 68 -0.18 -10.76 12.78
C SER A 68 0.05 -10.78 14.30
N ASP A 69 -0.98 -10.54 15.09
CA ASP A 69 -0.89 -10.60 16.56
C ASP A 69 -0.77 -12.03 17.09
N LYS A 70 -1.33 -13.01 16.40
CA LYS A 70 -1.29 -14.44 16.75
C LYS A 70 -0.05 -15.16 16.20
N THR A 71 0.64 -14.58 15.25
CA THR A 71 1.79 -15.21 14.58
C THR A 71 3.07 -15.00 15.39
N TRP A 72 3.77 -16.09 15.73
CA TRP A 72 5.07 -16.09 16.38
C TRP A 72 6.10 -16.75 15.47
N CYS A 73 6.93 -15.93 14.81
CA CYS A 73 8.01 -16.40 13.95
C CYS A 73 9.36 -15.90 14.45
N LYS A 74 10.46 -16.57 14.02
CA LYS A 74 11.84 -16.14 14.32
C LYS A 74 12.12 -14.67 13.88
N TRP A 75 11.40 -14.16 12.90
CA TRP A 75 11.52 -12.79 12.37
C TRP A 75 10.62 -11.78 13.10
N GLY A 76 9.86 -12.21 14.10
CA GLY A 76 8.90 -11.39 14.82
C GLY A 76 7.47 -11.56 14.30
N ARG A 77 6.49 -10.95 15.00
CA ARG A 77 5.06 -11.13 14.71
C ARG A 77 4.62 -10.48 13.39
N ARG A 78 5.13 -9.27 13.11
CA ARG A 78 4.61 -8.37 12.07
C ARG A 78 5.42 -8.37 10.78
N LYS A 79 6.73 -8.64 10.87
CA LYS A 79 7.64 -8.58 9.71
C LYS A 79 7.27 -9.53 8.56
N PRO A 80 6.83 -10.80 8.79
CA PRO A 80 6.47 -11.70 7.70
C PRO A 80 5.37 -11.13 6.80
N TYR A 81 4.33 -10.57 7.41
CA TYR A 81 3.20 -9.98 6.67
C TYR A 81 3.62 -8.78 5.84
N LEU A 82 4.52 -7.95 6.39
CA LEU A 82 5.09 -6.82 5.68
C LEU A 82 5.89 -7.26 4.46
N TYR A 83 6.77 -8.26 4.60
CA TYR A 83 7.59 -8.75 3.49
C TYR A 83 6.74 -9.43 2.42
N ILE A 84 5.78 -10.27 2.80
CA ILE A 84 4.90 -10.96 1.87
C ILE A 84 4.02 -9.92 1.14
N GLY A 85 3.42 -8.98 1.85
CA GLY A 85 2.61 -7.91 1.25
C GLY A 85 3.42 -7.07 0.27
N ALA A 86 4.62 -6.64 0.65
CA ALA A 86 5.49 -5.86 -0.22
C ALA A 86 5.92 -6.66 -1.47
N LEU A 87 6.29 -7.93 -1.32
CA LEU A 87 6.69 -8.78 -2.44
C LEU A 87 5.54 -8.98 -3.43
N VAL A 88 4.34 -9.32 -2.94
CA VAL A 88 3.16 -9.51 -3.80
C VAL A 88 2.78 -8.20 -4.48
N ALA A 89 2.84 -7.06 -3.77
CA ALA A 89 2.58 -5.76 -4.36
C ALA A 89 3.53 -5.45 -5.53
N ILE A 90 4.83 -5.71 -5.38
CA ILE A 90 5.83 -5.49 -6.44
C ILE A 90 5.49 -6.34 -7.68
N ILE A 91 5.19 -7.63 -7.48
CA ILE A 91 4.85 -8.55 -8.58
C ILE A 91 3.59 -8.07 -9.31
N VAL A 92 2.55 -7.72 -8.58
CA VAL A 92 1.28 -7.27 -9.16
C VAL A 92 1.43 -5.93 -9.86
N MET A 93 2.21 -4.99 -9.28
CA MET A 93 2.52 -3.71 -9.95
C MET A 93 3.27 -3.88 -11.26
N ALA A 94 4.09 -4.92 -11.39
CA ALA A 94 4.76 -5.25 -12.66
C ALA A 94 3.80 -5.90 -13.67
N LEU A 95 2.84 -6.69 -13.22
CA LEU A 95 1.91 -7.43 -14.09
C LEU A 95 0.73 -6.57 -14.56
N LEU A 96 0.20 -5.69 -13.71
CA LEU A 96 -1.01 -4.92 -13.97
C LEU A 96 -0.92 -4.03 -15.25
N PRO A 97 0.16 -3.27 -15.49
CA PRO A 97 0.30 -2.47 -16.70
C PRO A 97 0.39 -3.33 -17.98
N ASN A 98 0.88 -4.55 -17.85
CA ASN A 98 1.05 -5.50 -18.96
C ASN A 98 -0.23 -6.32 -19.27
N ALA A 99 -1.33 -6.08 -18.55
CA ALA A 99 -2.58 -6.81 -18.75
C ALA A 99 -3.10 -6.76 -20.20
N GLY A 100 -2.89 -5.64 -20.91
CA GLY A 100 -3.24 -5.49 -22.32
C GLY A 100 -2.37 -6.28 -23.29
N SER A 101 -1.16 -6.69 -22.90
CA SER A 101 -0.20 -7.41 -23.74
C SER A 101 -0.48 -8.91 -23.83
N PHE A 102 -1.36 -9.44 -23.00
CA PHE A 102 -1.67 -10.88 -22.94
C PHE A 102 -2.67 -11.36 -24.01
N ASN A 103 -3.03 -10.51 -24.98
CA ASN A 103 -4.01 -10.84 -26.05
C ASN A 103 -5.34 -11.41 -25.51
N LEU A 104 -5.76 -10.97 -24.36
CA LEU A 104 -7.00 -11.40 -23.72
C LEU A 104 -8.20 -10.71 -24.41
N THR A 105 -9.34 -11.39 -24.40
CA THR A 105 -10.60 -10.74 -24.78
C THR A 105 -10.90 -9.60 -23.80
N LEU A 106 -11.63 -8.56 -24.26
CA LEU A 106 -11.97 -7.39 -23.42
C LEU A 106 -12.49 -7.78 -22.03
N LYS A 107 -13.43 -8.72 -21.97
CA LYS A 107 -14.01 -9.22 -20.71
C LYS A 107 -12.97 -9.92 -19.82
N ALA A 108 -12.09 -10.72 -20.42
CA ALA A 108 -11.03 -11.40 -19.68
C ALA A 108 -9.95 -10.44 -19.19
N ALA A 109 -9.58 -9.43 -19.98
CA ALA A 109 -8.63 -8.39 -19.60
C ALA A 109 -9.17 -7.54 -18.41
N MET A 110 -10.46 -7.18 -18.46
CA MET A 110 -11.10 -6.43 -17.37
C MET A 110 -11.19 -7.29 -16.09
N ALA A 111 -11.57 -8.55 -16.18
CA ALA A 111 -11.61 -9.46 -15.04
C ALA A 111 -10.22 -9.67 -14.44
N PHE A 112 -9.21 -9.87 -15.27
CA PHE A 112 -7.81 -9.97 -14.85
C PHE A 112 -7.35 -8.68 -14.15
N GLY A 113 -7.60 -7.52 -14.74
CA GLY A 113 -7.27 -6.22 -14.14
C GLY A 113 -7.95 -6.01 -12.78
N CYS A 114 -9.21 -6.41 -12.65
CA CYS A 114 -9.97 -6.36 -11.40
C CYS A 114 -9.33 -7.23 -10.32
N VAL A 115 -9.02 -8.49 -10.63
CA VAL A 115 -8.37 -9.43 -9.69
C VAL A 115 -6.99 -8.92 -9.28
N MET A 116 -6.20 -8.42 -10.23
CA MET A 116 -4.87 -7.86 -9.94
C MET A 116 -4.98 -6.61 -9.06
N LEU A 117 -5.97 -5.74 -9.29
CA LEU A 117 -6.23 -4.59 -8.45
C LEU A 117 -6.58 -5.00 -7.01
N MET A 118 -7.49 -5.96 -6.84
CA MET A 118 -7.85 -6.48 -5.52
C MET A 118 -6.65 -7.10 -4.79
N LEU A 119 -5.80 -7.84 -5.50
CA LEU A 119 -4.56 -8.40 -4.95
C LEU A 119 -3.58 -7.32 -4.55
N LEU A 120 -3.45 -6.27 -5.35
CA LEU A 120 -2.58 -5.12 -5.06
C LEU A 120 -3.04 -4.39 -3.79
N ASP A 121 -4.32 -4.07 -3.70
CA ASP A 121 -4.89 -3.42 -2.52
C ASP A 121 -4.75 -4.28 -1.26
N THR A 122 -5.02 -5.59 -1.39
CA THR A 122 -4.81 -6.55 -0.31
C THR A 122 -3.35 -6.54 0.16
N SER A 123 -2.42 -6.57 -0.77
CA SER A 123 -0.98 -6.61 -0.49
C SER A 123 -0.47 -5.33 0.16
N ILE A 124 -0.91 -4.18 -0.34
CA ILE A 124 -0.57 -2.86 0.24
C ILE A 124 -1.14 -2.73 1.64
N ASN A 125 -2.40 -3.09 1.86
CA ASN A 125 -3.03 -3.06 3.18
C ASN A 125 -2.35 -4.05 4.14
N MET A 126 -1.95 -5.24 3.65
CA MET A 126 -1.20 -6.23 4.42
C MET A 126 0.18 -5.71 4.86
N ALA A 127 0.86 -4.92 4.05
CA ALA A 127 2.11 -4.26 4.40
C ALA A 127 1.89 -3.05 5.32
N MET A 128 0.84 -2.27 5.09
CA MET A 128 0.53 -1.04 5.85
C MET A 128 0.22 -1.29 7.32
N GLN A 129 -0.55 -2.33 7.62
CA GLN A 129 -1.01 -2.61 8.99
C GLN A 129 0.14 -2.85 9.97
N PRO A 130 1.13 -3.72 9.68
CA PRO A 130 2.27 -3.90 10.56
C PRO A 130 3.03 -2.61 10.85
N PHE A 131 3.17 -1.71 9.88
CA PHE A 131 3.82 -0.41 10.09
C PHE A 131 3.06 0.48 11.07
N LYS A 132 1.73 0.61 10.91
CA LYS A 132 0.89 1.40 11.82
C LYS A 132 1.00 0.89 13.26
N MET A 133 0.92 -0.41 13.44
CA MET A 133 0.94 -1.04 14.76
C MET A 133 2.34 -1.06 15.38
N MET A 134 3.40 -1.15 14.57
CA MET A 134 4.78 -1.21 15.05
C MET A 134 5.21 0.08 15.77
N VAL A 135 4.74 1.24 15.30
CA VAL A 135 4.95 2.52 15.99
C VAL A 135 4.33 2.47 17.39
N GLY A 136 3.08 2.02 17.52
CA GLY A 136 2.42 1.87 18.82
C GLY A 136 3.08 0.87 19.76
N ASP A 137 3.68 -0.21 19.20
CA ASP A 137 4.34 -1.26 20.01
C ASP A 137 5.71 -0.83 20.55
N ILE A 138 6.47 -0.08 19.76
CA ILE A 138 7.88 0.25 20.07
C ILE A 138 7.99 1.56 20.84
N VAL A 139 7.15 2.53 20.53
CA VAL A 139 7.25 3.89 21.09
C VAL A 139 6.64 3.98 22.48
N ASN A 140 7.28 4.76 23.37
CA ASN A 140 6.77 5.07 24.71
C ASN A 140 5.48 5.90 24.61
N GLU A 141 4.56 5.75 25.57
CA GLU A 141 3.28 6.46 25.64
C GLU A 141 3.44 7.98 25.48
N GLN A 142 4.46 8.56 26.15
CA GLN A 142 4.73 10.00 26.12
C GLN A 142 5.17 10.51 24.74
N GLN A 143 5.75 9.62 23.91
CA GLN A 143 6.26 9.95 22.58
C GLN A 143 5.33 9.51 21.45
N LYS A 144 4.26 8.77 21.73
CA LYS A 144 3.33 8.24 20.73
C LYS A 144 2.76 9.32 19.82
N ALA A 145 2.27 10.43 20.41
CA ALA A 145 1.70 11.53 19.64
C ALA A 145 2.71 12.08 18.63
N LYS A 146 3.96 12.30 19.06
CA LYS A 146 5.05 12.79 18.20
C LYS A 146 5.42 11.77 17.11
N ALA A 147 5.49 10.49 17.44
CA ALA A 147 5.80 9.42 16.50
C ALA A 147 4.72 9.29 15.42
N TYR A 148 3.44 9.33 15.78
CA TYR A 148 2.33 9.30 14.82
C TYR A 148 2.28 10.58 13.97
N SER A 149 2.65 11.74 14.50
CA SER A 149 2.77 12.97 13.70
C SER A 149 3.85 12.85 12.64
N ILE A 150 5.03 12.29 12.97
CA ILE A 150 6.11 12.01 12.03
C ILE A 150 5.66 10.99 10.98
N GLN A 151 4.98 9.93 11.39
CA GLN A 151 4.44 8.92 10.48
C GLN A 151 3.43 9.54 9.49
N SER A 152 2.51 10.38 9.97
CA SER A 152 1.53 11.08 9.12
C SER A 152 2.21 12.04 8.14
N LEU A 153 3.25 12.75 8.58
CA LEU A 153 4.02 13.63 7.72
C LEU A 153 4.70 12.85 6.60
N LEU A 154 5.35 11.75 6.91
CA LEU A 154 5.99 10.87 5.91
C LEU A 154 4.96 10.23 4.97
N CYS A 155 3.80 9.85 5.50
CA CYS A 155 2.68 9.34 4.72
C CYS A 155 2.22 10.38 3.67
N ASN A 156 1.94 11.61 4.09
CA ASN A 156 1.51 12.67 3.18
C ASN A 156 2.60 13.09 2.19
N ALA A 157 3.86 13.11 2.62
CA ALA A 157 5.00 13.35 1.72
C ALA A 157 5.12 12.24 0.66
N GLY A 158 4.94 10.97 1.05
CA GLY A 158 4.90 9.84 0.12
C GLY A 158 3.75 9.95 -0.88
N SER A 159 2.56 10.34 -0.43
CA SER A 159 1.42 10.60 -1.32
C SER A 159 1.72 11.70 -2.33
N LEU A 160 2.28 12.81 -1.87
CA LEU A 160 2.64 13.93 -2.74
C LEU A 160 3.63 13.49 -3.82
N VAL A 161 4.69 12.78 -3.45
CA VAL A 161 5.68 12.24 -4.39
C VAL A 161 5.01 11.28 -5.38
N GLY A 162 4.16 10.37 -4.91
CA GLY A 162 3.47 9.41 -5.77
C GLY A 162 2.54 10.07 -6.80
N PHE A 163 1.80 11.11 -6.42
CA PHE A 163 0.93 11.84 -7.35
C PHE A 163 1.70 12.75 -8.31
N LEU A 164 2.85 13.30 -7.90
CA LEU A 164 3.71 14.11 -8.77
C LEU A 164 4.54 13.27 -9.74
N PHE A 165 4.77 11.99 -9.44
CA PHE A 165 5.62 11.10 -10.21
C PHE A 165 5.27 11.04 -11.71
N PRO A 166 3.99 10.90 -12.12
CA PRO A 166 3.62 10.92 -13.54
C PRO A 166 3.98 12.22 -14.25
N TYR A 167 3.94 13.36 -13.55
CA TYR A 167 4.29 14.67 -14.14
C TYR A 167 5.79 14.79 -14.43
N PHE A 168 6.63 14.19 -13.62
CA PHE A 168 8.07 14.17 -13.89
C PHE A 168 8.40 13.43 -15.18
N PHE A 169 7.71 12.33 -15.48
CA PHE A 169 7.92 11.59 -16.73
C PHE A 169 7.44 12.36 -17.95
N THR A 170 6.34 13.10 -17.87
CA THR A 170 5.86 13.93 -18.99
C THR A 170 6.74 15.16 -19.24
N TRP A 171 7.56 15.55 -18.24
CA TRP A 171 8.48 16.70 -18.37
C TRP A 171 9.86 16.29 -18.89
N ILE A 172 10.27 15.04 -18.69
CA ILE A 172 11.59 14.50 -19.11
C ILE A 172 11.50 13.85 -20.52
N GLY A 173 10.33 13.39 -20.97
CA GLY A 173 10.08 12.73 -22.26
C GLY A 173 9.27 13.57 -23.20
#